data_54ebb3a322ba7a14fedc179337894170
#
_entry.id   54ebb3a322ba7a14fedc179337894170
#
_cell.length_a   1.000
_cell.length_b   1.000
_cell.length_c   1.000
_cell.angle_alpha   90.00
_cell.angle_beta   90.00
_cell.angle_gamma   90.00
#
_symmetry.space_group_name_H-M   'P 1'
#
loop_
_entity.id
_entity.type
_entity.pdbx_description
1 polymer ?
#
loop_
_entity_poly.entity_id
_entity_poly.type
_entity_poly.pdbx_seq_one_letter_code
_entity_poly.pdbx_strand_id
1 'polypeptide(L)'
;NLSWKIVGAVFTNTKTGTRTKIRNPSYEYVKKLKGNNPKIQFQYYSLRQSNMVKEYLKFYPEKKEEFSTLRDQLHRWTGQLYQNYINCYIKKLGPLRDFPYEFRPHMFKIHRKYIEELKPMKSYVSKNVVVGYVNTLEPPRLMFVVNYKLRKNIIENTKDDIKQATEEIEEIEDTA
;
A
#
# COMPACT_ATOMS: atom_id res chain seq x y z
N ASN A 1 -18.58 -20.06 23.59
CA ASN A 1 -17.62 -19.19 22.90
C ASN A 1 -17.84 -17.76 23.35
N LEU A 2 -16.82 -17.13 23.93
CA LEU A 2 -16.84 -15.72 24.29
C LEU A 2 -16.79 -14.85 23.02
N SER A 3 -17.51 -13.71 23.04
CA SER A 3 -17.42 -12.73 21.96
C SER A 3 -15.96 -12.30 21.74
N TRP A 4 -15.56 -12.10 20.49
CA TRP A 4 -14.22 -11.60 20.14
C TRP A 4 -13.92 -10.20 20.71
N LYS A 5 -14.95 -9.47 21.18
CA LYS A 5 -14.80 -8.15 21.84
C LYS A 5 -14.32 -8.26 23.29
N ILE A 6 -14.35 -9.45 23.87
CA ILE A 6 -13.91 -9.71 25.25
C ILE A 6 -12.44 -10.16 25.21
N VAL A 7 -11.56 -9.40 25.86
CA VAL A 7 -10.10 -9.65 25.86
C VAL A 7 -9.76 -10.98 26.55
N GLY A 8 -10.49 -11.33 27.61
CA GLY A 8 -10.25 -12.51 28.42
C GLY A 8 -10.74 -12.30 29.85
N ALA A 9 -10.31 -13.17 30.75
CA ALA A 9 -10.63 -13.13 32.17
C ALA A 9 -9.37 -13.04 33.03
N VAL A 10 -9.49 -12.32 34.14
CA VAL A 10 -8.45 -12.26 35.17
C VAL A 10 -8.99 -13.01 36.41
N PHE A 11 -8.26 -13.98 36.86
CA PHE A 11 -8.56 -14.72 38.08
C PHE A 11 -7.63 -14.26 39.20
N THR A 12 -8.21 -13.96 40.35
CA THR A 12 -7.44 -13.55 41.54
C THR A 12 -7.68 -14.60 42.64
N ASN A 13 -6.60 -15.16 43.18
CA ASN A 13 -6.69 -16.00 44.35
C ASN A 13 -6.98 -15.11 45.57
N THR A 14 -8.14 -15.29 46.20
CA THR A 14 -8.60 -14.46 47.32
C THR A 14 -7.77 -14.61 48.59
N LYS A 15 -7.03 -15.76 48.72
CA LYS A 15 -6.18 -16.00 49.90
C LYS A 15 -4.76 -15.42 49.73
N THR A 16 -4.19 -15.55 48.54
CA THR A 16 -2.79 -15.17 48.28
C THR A 16 -2.64 -13.86 47.52
N GLY A 17 -3.72 -13.32 46.94
CA GLY A 17 -3.68 -12.17 46.04
C GLY A 17 -3.07 -12.45 44.66
N THR A 18 -2.60 -13.65 44.40
CA THR A 18 -1.98 -14.03 43.12
C THR A 18 -2.99 -13.92 41.98
N ARG A 19 -2.58 -13.33 40.86
CA ARG A 19 -3.41 -13.11 39.69
C ARG A 19 -2.92 -13.92 38.48
N THR A 20 -3.84 -14.54 37.74
CA THR A 20 -3.57 -15.16 36.45
C THR A 20 -4.53 -14.62 35.39
N LYS A 21 -4.11 -14.60 34.14
CA LYS A 21 -4.91 -14.11 33.01
C LYS A 21 -5.10 -15.22 32.00
N ILE A 22 -6.33 -15.42 31.58
CA ILE A 22 -6.67 -16.29 30.46
C ILE A 22 -7.18 -15.41 29.34
N ARG A 23 -6.46 -15.38 28.21
CA ARG A 23 -6.85 -14.62 27.04
C ARG A 23 -7.89 -15.34 26.21
N ASN A 24 -8.81 -14.59 25.63
CA ASN A 24 -9.78 -15.14 24.70
C ASN A 24 -9.13 -15.39 23.34
N PRO A 25 -9.10 -16.63 22.84
CA PRO A 25 -8.50 -16.97 21.54
C PRO A 25 -9.15 -16.19 20.38
N SER A 26 -10.47 -15.98 20.42
CA SER A 26 -11.19 -15.20 19.40
C SER A 26 -10.73 -13.75 19.37
N TYR A 27 -10.50 -13.13 20.53
CA TYR A 27 -9.96 -11.77 20.62
C TYR A 27 -8.54 -11.71 20.04
N GLU A 28 -7.65 -12.63 20.44
CA GLU A 28 -6.28 -12.65 19.95
C GLU A 28 -6.21 -12.85 18.42
N TYR A 29 -7.10 -13.68 17.87
CA TYR A 29 -7.22 -13.87 16.43
C TYR A 29 -7.59 -12.57 15.71
N VAL A 30 -8.65 -11.89 16.15
CA VAL A 30 -9.10 -10.62 15.53
C VAL A 30 -8.07 -9.51 15.71
N LYS A 31 -7.42 -9.45 16.87
CA LYS A 31 -6.31 -8.53 17.14
C LYS A 31 -5.13 -8.76 16.18
N LYS A 32 -4.78 -10.02 15.92
CA LYS A 32 -3.73 -10.37 14.95
C LYS A 32 -4.11 -9.96 13.53
N LEU A 33 -5.36 -10.16 13.12
CA LEU A 33 -5.87 -9.68 11.83
C LEU A 33 -5.80 -8.16 11.70
N LYS A 34 -6.13 -7.42 12.76
CA LYS A 34 -6.05 -5.95 12.78
C LYS A 34 -4.59 -5.49 12.65
N GLY A 35 -3.66 -6.22 13.24
CA GLY A 35 -2.25 -5.81 13.30
C GLY A 35 -2.03 -4.56 14.18
N ASN A 36 -0.82 -4.04 14.18
CA ASN A 36 -0.42 -2.91 15.01
C ASN A 36 -0.17 -1.62 14.19
N ASN A 37 -0.25 -1.67 12.86
CA ASN A 37 0.00 -0.50 12.04
C ASN A 37 -1.26 0.37 11.97
N PRO A 38 -1.18 1.68 12.32
CA PRO A 38 -2.34 2.58 12.31
C PRO A 38 -2.79 2.96 10.89
N LYS A 39 -1.93 2.77 9.87
CA LYS A 39 -2.24 3.16 8.48
C LYS A 39 -3.14 2.11 7.82
N ILE A 40 -4.38 2.49 7.56
CA ILE A 40 -5.38 1.62 6.92
C ILE A 40 -4.92 1.08 5.55
N GLN A 41 -4.17 1.87 4.78
CA GLN A 41 -3.61 1.47 3.50
C GLN A 41 -2.57 0.35 3.65
N PHE A 42 -1.70 0.43 4.66
CA PHE A 42 -0.75 -0.63 4.99
C PHE A 42 -1.48 -1.92 5.37
N GLN A 43 -2.49 -1.80 6.24
CA GLN A 43 -3.31 -2.91 6.69
C GLN A 43 -4.01 -3.61 5.52
N TYR A 44 -4.63 -2.83 4.62
CA TYR A 44 -5.28 -3.37 3.43
C TYR A 44 -4.30 -4.16 2.56
N TYR A 45 -3.12 -3.60 2.25
CA TYR A 45 -2.15 -4.29 1.40
C TYR A 45 -1.58 -5.55 2.06
N SER A 46 -1.33 -5.53 3.38
CA SER A 46 -0.89 -6.71 4.14
C SER A 46 -1.95 -7.82 4.13
N LEU A 47 -3.21 -7.48 4.40
CA LEU A 47 -4.33 -8.42 4.37
C LEU A 47 -4.58 -8.97 2.96
N ARG A 48 -4.39 -8.14 1.94
CA ARG A 48 -4.53 -8.56 0.54
C ARG A 48 -3.46 -9.59 0.17
N GLN A 49 -2.21 -9.39 0.56
CA GLN A 49 -1.11 -10.34 0.29
C GLN A 49 -1.31 -11.69 0.99
N SER A 50 -1.84 -11.66 2.22
CA SER A 50 -2.17 -12.87 2.98
C SER A 50 -3.54 -13.47 2.61
N ASN A 51 -4.27 -12.87 1.67
CA ASN A 51 -5.62 -13.28 1.25
C ASN A 51 -6.67 -13.21 2.38
N MET A 52 -6.47 -12.34 3.37
CA MET A 52 -7.28 -12.23 4.59
C MET A 52 -8.27 -11.07 4.59
N VAL A 53 -8.39 -10.30 3.49
CA VAL A 53 -9.30 -9.15 3.38
C VAL A 53 -10.75 -9.52 3.70
N LYS A 54 -11.24 -10.62 3.10
CA LYS A 54 -12.61 -11.10 3.31
C LYS A 54 -12.86 -11.47 4.77
N GLU A 55 -11.88 -12.12 5.40
CA GLU A 55 -11.95 -12.53 6.80
C GLU A 55 -11.96 -11.31 7.73
N TYR A 56 -11.09 -10.34 7.48
CA TYR A 56 -11.06 -9.09 8.23
C TYR A 56 -12.40 -8.34 8.18
N LEU A 57 -13.01 -8.24 6.99
CA LEU A 57 -14.29 -7.53 6.80
C LEU A 57 -15.48 -8.20 7.48
N LYS A 58 -15.39 -9.46 7.92
CA LYS A 58 -16.42 -10.07 8.79
C LYS A 58 -16.46 -9.43 10.18
N PHE A 59 -15.31 -8.98 10.68
CA PHE A 59 -15.20 -8.36 12.01
C PHE A 59 -15.28 -6.83 11.97
N TYR A 60 -14.89 -6.23 10.84
CA TYR A 60 -14.84 -4.77 10.62
C TYR A 60 -15.55 -4.38 9.31
N PRO A 61 -16.88 -4.61 9.22
CA PRO A 61 -17.64 -4.33 7.98
C PRO A 61 -17.65 -2.85 7.60
N GLU A 62 -17.49 -1.94 8.58
CA GLU A 62 -17.38 -0.50 8.38
C GLU A 62 -16.16 -0.09 7.53
N LYS A 63 -15.14 -0.95 7.42
CA LYS A 63 -13.94 -0.70 6.60
C LYS A 63 -14.11 -1.06 5.13
N LYS A 64 -15.27 -1.54 4.73
CA LYS A 64 -15.52 -2.02 3.35
C LYS A 64 -15.34 -0.93 2.30
N GLU A 65 -15.83 0.28 2.55
CA GLU A 65 -15.73 1.40 1.60
C GLU A 65 -14.29 1.89 1.45
N GLU A 66 -13.58 2.07 2.58
CA GLU A 66 -12.16 2.44 2.58
C GLU A 66 -11.32 1.40 1.79
N PHE A 67 -11.55 0.11 2.04
CA PHE A 67 -10.86 -0.97 1.35
C PHE A 67 -11.20 -1.03 -0.15
N SER A 68 -12.45 -0.72 -0.52
CA SER A 68 -12.85 -0.63 -1.92
C SER A 68 -12.10 0.49 -2.64
N THR A 69 -12.01 1.66 -2.03
CA THR A 69 -11.26 2.80 -2.56
C THR A 69 -9.77 2.46 -2.76
N LEU A 70 -9.14 1.84 -1.76
CA LEU A 70 -7.74 1.41 -1.84
C LEU A 70 -7.50 0.34 -2.92
N ARG A 71 -8.45 -0.58 -3.08
CA ARG A 71 -8.44 -1.57 -4.16
C ARG A 71 -8.46 -0.89 -5.51
N ASP A 72 -9.36 0.07 -5.70
CA ASP A 72 -9.54 0.74 -6.98
C ASP A 72 -8.34 1.64 -7.34
N GLN A 73 -7.72 2.25 -6.34
CA GLN A 73 -6.45 2.98 -6.51
C GLN A 73 -5.32 2.05 -6.99
N LEU A 74 -5.18 0.88 -6.35
CA LEU A 74 -4.18 -0.12 -6.74
C LEU A 74 -4.45 -0.69 -8.13
N HIS A 75 -5.71 -0.95 -8.47
CA HIS A 75 -6.10 -1.44 -9.80
C HIS A 75 -5.80 -0.41 -10.89
N ARG A 76 -6.08 0.89 -10.65
CA ARG A 76 -5.73 1.97 -11.57
C ARG A 76 -4.22 2.06 -11.78
N TRP A 77 -3.44 2.05 -10.71
CA TRP A 77 -1.99 2.06 -10.80
C TRP A 77 -1.44 0.86 -11.57
N THR A 78 -1.95 -0.34 -11.28
CA THR A 78 -1.57 -1.58 -11.98
C THR A 78 -1.92 -1.52 -13.47
N GLY A 79 -3.09 -0.98 -13.81
CA GLY A 79 -3.51 -0.78 -15.19
C GLY A 79 -2.61 0.20 -15.94
N GLN A 80 -2.24 1.31 -15.31
CA GLN A 80 -1.29 2.28 -15.86
C GLN A 80 0.10 1.68 -16.06
N LEU A 81 0.59 0.88 -15.09
CA LEU A 81 1.86 0.17 -15.21
C LEU A 81 1.85 -0.77 -16.44
N TYR A 82 0.80 -1.55 -16.61
CA TYR A 82 0.66 -2.44 -17.76
C TYR A 82 0.60 -1.66 -19.08
N GLN A 83 -0.18 -0.59 -19.15
CA GLN A 83 -0.30 0.24 -20.34
C GLN A 83 1.04 0.91 -20.72
N ASN A 84 1.76 1.44 -19.73
CA ASN A 84 3.09 2.01 -19.94
C ASN A 84 4.08 0.95 -20.42
N TYR A 85 4.03 -0.26 -19.87
CA TYR A 85 4.84 -1.38 -20.33
C TYR A 85 4.56 -1.71 -21.81
N ILE A 86 3.30 -1.83 -22.20
CA ILE A 86 2.91 -2.08 -23.61
C ILE A 86 3.40 -0.96 -24.51
N ASN A 87 3.22 0.30 -24.12
CA ASN A 87 3.62 1.44 -24.93
C ASN A 87 5.14 1.51 -25.11
N CYS A 88 5.92 1.19 -24.06
CA CYS A 88 7.38 1.24 -24.11
C CYS A 88 7.99 0.05 -24.86
N TYR A 89 7.66 -1.18 -24.43
CA TYR A 89 8.38 -2.38 -24.88
C TYR A 89 7.74 -3.07 -26.09
N ILE A 90 6.44 -2.95 -26.26
CA ILE A 90 5.71 -3.61 -27.37
C ILE A 90 5.49 -2.64 -28.53
N LYS A 91 4.85 -1.50 -28.27
CA LYS A 91 4.55 -0.48 -29.29
C LYS A 91 5.77 0.41 -29.62
N LYS A 92 6.80 0.42 -28.75
CA LYS A 92 8.02 1.22 -28.93
C LYS A 92 7.76 2.71 -29.17
N LEU A 93 6.78 3.28 -28.45
CA LEU A 93 6.39 4.69 -28.58
C LEU A 93 7.44 5.67 -28.02
N GLY A 94 8.41 5.19 -27.27
CA GLY A 94 9.52 5.98 -26.74
C GLY A 94 10.44 5.15 -25.84
N PRO A 95 11.62 5.66 -25.52
CA PRO A 95 12.54 5.01 -24.59
C PRO A 95 11.99 5.07 -23.16
N LEU A 96 12.46 4.17 -22.28
CA LEU A 96 11.99 4.06 -20.89
C LEU A 96 12.06 5.39 -20.12
N ARG A 97 13.04 6.25 -20.42
CA ARG A 97 13.23 7.55 -19.78
C ARG A 97 12.07 8.55 -20.03
N ASP A 98 11.29 8.36 -21.09
CA ASP A 98 10.17 9.24 -21.45
C ASP A 98 8.87 8.90 -20.69
N PHE A 99 8.85 7.77 -19.99
CA PHE A 99 7.71 7.34 -19.17
C PHE A 99 7.80 7.92 -17.74
N PRO A 100 6.66 8.01 -17.00
CA PRO A 100 6.66 8.57 -15.65
C PRO A 100 7.61 7.81 -14.72
N TYR A 101 8.36 8.55 -13.92
CA TYR A 101 9.45 8.05 -13.08
C TYR A 101 9.03 6.89 -12.16
N GLU A 102 7.83 7.00 -11.56
CA GLU A 102 7.28 6.01 -10.63
C GLU A 102 7.06 4.63 -11.26
N PHE A 103 6.90 4.54 -12.58
CA PHE A 103 6.69 3.27 -13.28
C PHE A 103 7.99 2.65 -13.83
N ARG A 104 9.00 3.44 -14.12
CA ARG A 104 10.23 2.98 -14.80
C ARG A 104 10.90 1.77 -14.14
N PRO A 105 11.15 1.77 -12.81
CA PRO A 105 11.78 0.61 -12.15
C PRO A 105 10.94 -0.66 -12.26
N HIS A 106 9.62 -0.51 -12.23
CA HIS A 106 8.69 -1.64 -12.31
C HIS A 106 8.58 -2.17 -13.74
N MET A 107 8.52 -1.30 -14.73
CA MET A 107 8.54 -1.66 -16.15
C MET A 107 9.82 -2.44 -16.49
N PHE A 108 10.97 -1.96 -16.01
CA PHE A 108 12.26 -2.64 -16.19
C PHE A 108 12.27 -4.04 -15.57
N LYS A 109 11.78 -4.18 -14.33
CA LYS A 109 11.71 -5.49 -13.64
C LYS A 109 10.79 -6.47 -14.38
N ILE A 110 9.63 -6.00 -14.86
CA ILE A 110 8.69 -6.81 -15.64
C ILE A 110 9.34 -7.25 -16.96
N HIS A 111 10.08 -6.35 -17.62
CA HIS A 111 10.76 -6.67 -18.87
C HIS A 111 11.91 -7.66 -18.67
N ARG A 112 12.66 -7.52 -17.58
CA ARG A 112 13.69 -8.50 -17.20
C ARG A 112 13.06 -9.88 -16.98
N LYS A 113 11.96 -9.96 -16.25
CA LYS A 113 11.21 -11.20 -16.08
C LYS A 113 10.74 -11.79 -17.41
N TYR A 114 10.31 -10.93 -18.35
CA TYR A 114 9.97 -11.39 -19.70
C TYR A 114 11.16 -12.05 -20.40
N ILE A 115 12.32 -11.42 -20.39
CA ILE A 115 13.53 -11.94 -21.06
C ILE A 115 13.99 -13.25 -20.42
N GLU A 116 14.05 -13.29 -19.10
CA GLU A 116 14.61 -14.42 -18.34
C GLU A 116 13.68 -15.63 -18.28
N GLU A 117 12.38 -15.40 -18.12
CA GLU A 117 11.41 -16.48 -17.84
C GLU A 117 10.41 -16.71 -19.00
N LEU A 118 9.73 -15.65 -19.47
CA LEU A 118 8.60 -15.82 -20.37
C LEU A 118 9.01 -16.07 -21.82
N LYS A 119 10.03 -15.35 -22.28
CA LYS A 119 10.53 -15.49 -23.68
C LYS A 119 11.04 -16.89 -24.00
N PRO A 120 11.83 -17.56 -23.14
CA PRO A 120 12.22 -18.95 -23.36
C PRO A 120 11.03 -19.90 -23.44
N MET A 121 9.96 -19.63 -22.68
CA MET A 121 8.70 -20.40 -22.70
C MET A 121 7.75 -20.00 -23.82
N LYS A 122 8.17 -19.15 -24.78
CA LYS A 122 7.34 -18.60 -25.86
C LYS A 122 6.05 -17.92 -25.34
N SER A 123 6.11 -17.34 -24.15
CA SER A 123 5.01 -16.62 -23.50
C SER A 123 5.23 -15.11 -23.58
N TYR A 124 4.21 -14.33 -23.19
CA TYR A 124 4.24 -12.87 -23.25
C TYR A 124 3.79 -12.24 -21.92
N VAL A 125 4.05 -10.95 -21.75
CA VAL A 125 3.60 -10.20 -20.59
C VAL A 125 2.13 -9.85 -20.75
N SER A 126 1.27 -10.65 -20.13
CA SER A 126 -0.16 -10.36 -20.00
C SER A 126 -0.44 -9.45 -18.79
N LYS A 127 -1.66 -8.93 -18.70
CA LYS A 127 -2.12 -8.18 -17.51
C LYS A 127 -1.98 -9.02 -16.23
N ASN A 128 -2.21 -10.32 -16.30
CA ASN A 128 -2.07 -11.23 -15.16
C ASN A 128 -0.63 -11.34 -14.66
N VAL A 129 0.35 -11.32 -15.56
CA VAL A 129 1.77 -11.29 -15.20
C VAL A 129 2.11 -10.01 -14.42
N VAL A 130 1.58 -8.87 -14.85
CA VAL A 130 1.77 -7.59 -14.15
C VAL A 130 1.07 -7.60 -12.78
N VAL A 131 -0.15 -8.12 -12.69
CA VAL A 131 -0.86 -8.31 -11.42
C VAL A 131 -0.07 -9.21 -10.48
N GLY A 132 0.45 -10.34 -10.98
CA GLY A 132 1.34 -11.24 -10.24
C GLY A 132 2.56 -10.52 -9.69
N TYR A 133 3.23 -9.73 -10.53
CA TYR A 133 4.36 -8.90 -10.10
C TYR A 133 3.97 -7.89 -9.01
N VAL A 134 2.86 -7.18 -9.18
CA VAL A 134 2.38 -6.20 -8.18
C VAL A 134 2.07 -6.88 -6.84
N ASN A 135 1.59 -8.12 -6.86
CA ASN A 135 1.33 -8.91 -5.65
C ASN A 135 2.61 -9.30 -4.88
N THR A 136 3.78 -9.27 -5.53
CA THR A 136 5.06 -9.52 -4.85
C THR A 136 5.63 -8.27 -4.17
N LEU A 137 5.08 -7.09 -4.45
CA LEU A 137 5.56 -5.84 -3.85
C LEU A 137 5.06 -5.71 -2.42
N GLU A 138 5.98 -5.50 -1.48
CA GLU A 138 5.64 -5.31 -0.07
C GLU A 138 4.73 -4.10 0.16
N PRO A 139 3.88 -4.10 1.22
CA PRO A 139 2.95 -3.03 1.53
C PRO A 139 3.55 -1.62 1.55
N PRO A 140 4.73 -1.37 2.17
CA PRO A 140 5.37 -0.05 2.12
C PRO A 140 5.69 0.41 0.70
N ARG A 141 6.13 -0.53 -0.15
CA ARG A 141 6.45 -0.21 -1.56
C ARG A 141 5.19 0.10 -2.35
N LEU A 142 4.11 -0.64 -2.14
CA LEU A 142 2.81 -0.36 -2.75
C LEU A 142 2.29 1.02 -2.35
N MET A 143 2.36 1.36 -1.05
CA MET A 143 2.01 2.70 -0.57
C MET A 143 2.85 3.79 -1.24
N PHE A 144 4.14 3.54 -1.35
CA PHE A 144 5.05 4.50 -1.98
C PHE A 144 4.67 4.79 -3.42
N VAL A 145 4.44 3.78 -4.24
CA VAL A 145 4.17 3.96 -5.68
C VAL A 145 2.76 4.45 -5.97
N VAL A 146 1.76 3.96 -5.24
CA VAL A 146 0.36 4.37 -5.43
C VAL A 146 0.15 5.84 -5.04
N ASN A 147 0.84 6.30 -3.98
CA ASN A 147 0.73 7.68 -3.48
C ASN A 147 1.77 8.63 -4.10
N TYR A 148 2.53 8.21 -5.10
CA TYR A 148 3.63 9.01 -5.65
C TYR A 148 3.20 10.40 -6.09
N LYS A 149 2.13 10.49 -6.88
CA LYS A 149 1.60 11.77 -7.38
C LYS A 149 1.13 12.68 -6.26
N LEU A 150 0.41 12.15 -5.28
CA LEU A 150 -0.06 12.92 -4.12
C LEU A 150 1.11 13.55 -3.36
N ARG A 151 2.17 12.75 -3.11
CA ARG A 151 3.35 13.27 -2.42
C ARG A 151 4.11 14.30 -3.25
N LYS A 152 4.21 14.09 -4.56
CA LYS A 152 4.86 15.05 -5.45
C LYS A 152 4.14 16.40 -5.40
N ASN A 153 2.83 16.40 -5.52
CA ASN A 153 2.02 17.62 -5.44
C ASN A 153 2.16 18.33 -4.08
N ILE A 154 2.16 17.58 -2.97
CA ILE A 154 2.38 18.16 -1.63
C ILE A 154 3.76 18.82 -1.53
N ILE A 155 4.81 18.17 -2.03
CA ILE A 155 6.17 18.72 -2.00
C ILE A 155 6.28 19.98 -2.87
N GLU A 156 5.65 19.99 -4.05
CA GLU A 156 5.63 21.15 -4.95
C GLU A 156 4.90 22.32 -4.29
N ASN A 157 3.69 22.12 -3.77
CA ASN A 157 2.93 23.16 -3.07
C ASN A 157 3.70 23.71 -1.86
N THR A 158 4.30 22.85 -1.04
CA THR A 158 5.10 23.29 0.13
C THR A 158 6.30 24.12 -0.28
N LYS A 159 6.95 23.84 -1.42
CA LYS A 159 8.06 24.65 -1.93
C LYS A 159 7.60 26.02 -2.39
N ASP A 160 6.45 26.10 -3.04
CA ASP A 160 5.86 27.35 -3.49
C ASP A 160 5.46 28.22 -2.28
N ASP A 161 4.84 27.61 -1.25
CA ASP A 161 4.51 28.30 0.00
C ASP A 161 5.75 28.87 0.73
N ILE A 162 6.82 28.08 0.81
CA ILE A 162 8.09 28.52 1.40
C ILE A 162 8.70 29.68 0.60
N LYS A 163 8.66 29.59 -0.74
CA LYS A 163 9.21 30.65 -1.60
C LYS A 163 8.47 31.95 -1.40
N GLN A 164 7.12 31.93 -1.40
CA GLN A 164 6.31 33.11 -1.12
C GLN A 164 6.61 33.74 0.25
N ALA A 165 6.68 32.90 1.29
CA ALA A 165 7.01 33.39 2.64
C ALA A 165 8.41 34.02 2.72
N THR A 166 9.39 33.51 1.94
CA THR A 166 10.72 34.07 1.88
C THR A 166 10.74 35.42 1.17
N GLU A 167 10.03 35.54 0.03
CA GLU A 167 9.88 36.78 -0.73
C GLU A 167 9.19 37.89 0.12
N GLU A 168 8.14 37.54 0.89
CA GLU A 168 7.45 38.43 1.81
C GLU A 168 8.37 38.99 2.94
N ILE A 169 9.27 38.14 3.44
CA ILE A 169 10.24 38.52 4.48
C ILE A 169 11.29 39.49 3.90
N GLU A 170 11.82 39.19 2.72
CA GLU A 170 12.80 40.05 2.03
C GLU A 170 12.20 41.43 1.72
N GLU A 171 10.94 41.51 1.28
CA GLU A 171 10.25 42.80 1.02
C GLU A 171 10.06 43.63 2.31
N ILE A 172 9.85 42.97 3.46
CA ILE A 172 9.72 43.64 4.77
C ILE A 172 11.10 44.19 5.24
N GLU A 173 12.16 43.42 5.03
CA GLU A 173 13.52 43.83 5.42
C GLU A 173 14.03 45.00 4.55
N ASP A 174 13.70 45.04 3.25
CA ASP A 174 14.07 46.12 2.34
C ASP A 174 13.28 47.43 2.59
N THR A 175 12.16 47.36 3.29
CA THR A 175 11.30 48.53 3.61
C THR A 175 11.48 49.08 5.02
N ALA A 176 12.30 48.47 5.84
CA ALA A 176 12.59 48.85 7.24
C ALA A 176 13.92 49.62 7.35
#